data_fdc1213fb37463fea77d4a7dd759b3e2
#
_entry.id   fdc1213fb37463fea77d4a7dd759b3e2
#
_cell.length_a   1.000
_cell.length_b   1.000
_cell.length_c   1.000
_cell.angle_alpha   90.00
_cell.angle_beta   90.00
_cell.angle_gamma   90.00
#
_symmetry.space_group_name_H-M   'P 1'
#
loop_
_entity.id
_entity.type
_entity.pdbx_description
1 polymer ?
#
loop_
_entity_poly.entity_id
_entity_poly.type
_entity_poly.pdbx_seq_one_letter_code
_entity_poly.pdbx_strand_id
1 'polypeptide(L)'
;GTRAKAAQISKGDILIYLTQDALPYDNFTIENIIKVFDDEKIGAAYGKQVSYVDTNLFGKHLRDFNYQETSYVRDKSDIKQFGLKTAFLSDSFAAYRKSALESIGLFKDGLILGEDTYAGAKMVLSGYSLAYVAEAKVYHSHSYTISQEFKRYFDIGVFHKCEDWILNKFGKAEGEGVKYIRSE
;
A
#
# COMPACT_ATOMS: atom_id res chain seq x y z
N GLY A 1 -6.39 -16.32 -2.74
CA GLY A 1 -6.27 -15.48 -3.96
C GLY A 1 -4.97 -15.71 -4.70
N THR A 2 -4.82 -15.08 -5.87
CA THR A 2 -3.63 -15.24 -6.73
C THR A 2 -2.34 -14.82 -6.04
N ARG A 3 -2.36 -13.70 -5.30
CA ARG A 3 -1.18 -13.20 -4.54
C ARG A 3 -0.71 -14.18 -3.47
N ALA A 4 -1.65 -14.78 -2.73
CA ALA A 4 -1.32 -15.79 -1.71
C ALA A 4 -0.67 -17.04 -2.33
N LYS A 5 -1.20 -17.52 -3.45
CA LYS A 5 -0.60 -18.65 -4.19
C LYS A 5 0.79 -18.29 -4.71
N ALA A 6 0.98 -17.10 -5.27
CA ALA A 6 2.27 -16.64 -5.74
C ALA A 6 3.29 -16.62 -4.59
N ALA A 7 2.92 -16.10 -3.41
CA ALA A 7 3.77 -16.12 -2.23
C ALA A 7 4.20 -17.54 -1.81
N GLN A 8 3.25 -18.50 -1.83
CA GLN A 8 3.52 -19.88 -1.43
C GLN A 8 4.53 -20.58 -2.33
N ILE A 9 4.45 -20.38 -3.66
CA ILE A 9 5.32 -21.06 -4.63
C ILE A 9 6.64 -20.33 -4.88
N SER A 10 6.74 -19.06 -4.50
CA SER A 10 7.94 -18.24 -4.67
C SER A 10 9.09 -18.74 -3.79
N LYS A 11 10.33 -18.66 -4.33
CA LYS A 11 11.54 -19.12 -3.64
C LYS A 11 12.41 -17.96 -3.09
N GLY A 12 12.13 -16.71 -3.50
CA GLY A 12 12.88 -15.54 -3.07
C GLY A 12 12.55 -15.14 -1.65
N ASP A 13 13.49 -14.49 -0.96
CA ASP A 13 13.31 -13.96 0.39
C ASP A 13 12.50 -12.66 0.40
N ILE A 14 12.59 -11.89 -0.68
CA ILE A 14 11.78 -10.69 -0.93
C ILE A 14 10.89 -10.94 -2.13
N LEU A 15 9.59 -10.74 -1.94
CA LEU A 15 8.56 -10.92 -2.96
C LEU A 15 8.09 -9.55 -3.46
N ILE A 16 8.23 -9.31 -4.76
CA ILE A 16 7.79 -8.05 -5.37
C ILE A 16 6.46 -8.27 -6.08
N TYR A 17 5.49 -7.42 -5.79
CA TYR A 17 4.20 -7.36 -6.45
C TYR A 17 4.13 -6.09 -7.30
N LEU A 18 3.76 -6.28 -8.55
CA LEU A 18 3.56 -5.22 -9.52
C LEU A 18 2.27 -5.51 -10.27
N THR A 19 1.34 -4.55 -10.33
CA THR A 19 0.14 -4.72 -11.13
C THR A 19 0.46 -4.58 -12.62
N GLN A 20 -0.34 -5.23 -13.47
CA GLN A 20 -0.10 -5.31 -14.91
C GLN A 20 -0.07 -3.94 -15.62
N ASP A 21 -0.62 -2.92 -15.00
CA ASP A 21 -0.73 -1.54 -15.48
C ASP A 21 0.26 -0.59 -14.79
N ALA A 22 1.18 -1.11 -13.99
CA ALA A 22 2.28 -0.35 -13.40
C ALA A 22 3.57 -0.60 -14.18
N LEU A 23 4.26 0.46 -14.56
CA LEU A 23 5.54 0.40 -15.28
C LEU A 23 6.66 0.98 -14.43
N PRO A 24 7.81 0.29 -14.27
CA PRO A 24 8.98 0.87 -13.62
C PRO A 24 9.35 2.22 -14.25
N TYR A 25 9.66 3.20 -13.40
CA TYR A 25 10.00 4.55 -13.84
C TYR A 25 11.40 4.60 -14.49
N ASP A 26 12.33 3.84 -13.92
CA ASP A 26 13.72 3.74 -14.36
C ASP A 26 14.34 2.38 -14.03
N ASN A 27 15.60 2.20 -14.39
CA ASN A 27 16.34 0.96 -14.17
C ASN A 27 16.67 0.69 -12.68
N PHE A 28 16.51 1.66 -11.79
CA PHE A 28 16.82 1.57 -10.37
C PHE A 28 15.58 1.31 -9.51
N THR A 29 14.38 1.35 -10.09
CA THR A 29 13.10 1.19 -9.38
C THR A 29 13.08 -0.02 -8.46
N ILE A 30 13.50 -1.19 -8.97
CA ILE A 30 13.52 -2.45 -8.19
C ILE A 30 14.62 -2.43 -7.13
N GLU A 31 15.83 -1.97 -7.49
CA GLU A 31 16.94 -1.88 -6.56
C GLU A 31 16.61 -0.97 -5.37
N ASN A 32 15.98 0.17 -5.64
CA ASN A 32 15.62 1.14 -4.60
C ASN A 32 14.63 0.58 -3.58
N ILE A 33 13.64 -0.21 -4.01
CA ILE A 33 12.68 -0.80 -3.06
C ILE A 33 13.29 -1.97 -2.27
N ILE A 34 14.26 -2.69 -2.83
CA ILE A 34 14.89 -3.83 -2.14
C ILE A 34 15.85 -3.37 -1.05
N LYS A 35 16.56 -2.26 -1.23
CA LYS A 35 17.57 -1.75 -0.28
C LYS A 35 17.05 -1.56 1.14
N VAL A 36 15.77 -1.24 1.32
CA VAL A 36 15.22 -1.04 2.67
C VAL A 36 15.15 -2.32 3.48
N PHE A 37 15.20 -3.49 2.84
CA PHE A 37 15.15 -4.79 3.53
C PHE A 37 16.50 -5.21 4.16
N ASP A 38 17.55 -4.39 4.05
CA ASP A 38 18.75 -4.54 4.88
C ASP A 38 18.42 -4.35 6.37
N ASP A 39 17.38 -3.59 6.69
CA ASP A 39 16.77 -3.58 8.02
C ASP A 39 15.81 -4.77 8.18
N GLU A 40 16.16 -5.70 9.06
CA GLU A 40 15.34 -6.90 9.32
C GLU A 40 13.96 -6.61 9.92
N LYS A 41 13.74 -5.40 10.47
CA LYS A 41 12.44 -4.98 10.99
C LYS A 41 11.46 -4.65 9.88
N ILE A 42 11.92 -4.35 8.67
CA ILE A 42 11.05 -4.04 7.54
C ILE A 42 10.38 -5.33 7.06
N GLY A 43 9.05 -5.42 7.28
CA GLY A 43 8.22 -6.52 6.80
C GLY A 43 7.71 -6.32 5.39
N ALA A 44 7.39 -5.07 5.03
CA ALA A 44 6.98 -4.71 3.68
C ALA A 44 7.37 -3.27 3.33
N ALA A 45 7.47 -3.00 2.03
CA ALA A 45 7.73 -1.69 1.48
C ALA A 45 6.84 -1.43 0.27
N TYR A 46 6.54 -0.16 -0.03
CA TYR A 46 5.85 0.23 -1.26
C TYR A 46 6.50 1.47 -1.88
N GLY A 47 6.41 1.53 -3.19
CA GLY A 47 7.03 2.60 -3.96
C GLY A 47 6.07 3.74 -4.29
N LYS A 48 6.64 4.82 -4.84
CA LYS A 48 5.92 6.00 -5.29
C LYS A 48 5.21 5.72 -6.62
N GLN A 49 3.94 6.06 -6.68
CA GLN A 49 3.18 6.07 -7.94
C GLN A 49 3.25 7.45 -8.57
N VAL A 50 3.68 7.50 -9.82
CA VAL A 50 3.72 8.68 -10.68
C VAL A 50 2.59 8.57 -11.70
N SER A 51 1.86 9.65 -11.91
CA SER A 51 0.76 9.66 -12.87
C SER A 51 1.25 9.55 -14.32
N TYR A 52 0.53 8.82 -15.16
CA TYR A 52 0.70 8.91 -16.61
C TYR A 52 0.36 10.31 -17.12
N VAL A 53 0.94 10.69 -18.25
CA VAL A 53 0.77 12.03 -18.84
C VAL A 53 -0.68 12.36 -19.16
N ASP A 54 -1.45 11.37 -19.60
CA ASP A 54 -2.84 11.45 -20.00
C ASP A 54 -3.85 11.29 -18.84
N THR A 55 -3.35 11.13 -17.61
CA THR A 55 -4.21 11.06 -16.42
C THR A 55 -4.95 12.37 -16.21
N ASN A 56 -6.25 12.30 -15.89
CA ASN A 56 -7.04 13.48 -15.57
C ASN A 56 -6.54 14.21 -14.31
N LEU A 57 -6.96 15.45 -14.10
CA LEU A 57 -6.50 16.28 -12.97
C LEU A 57 -6.74 15.62 -11.61
N PHE A 58 -7.91 15.02 -11.38
CA PHE A 58 -8.23 14.33 -10.12
C PHE A 58 -7.30 13.14 -9.86
N GLY A 59 -7.02 12.34 -10.89
CA GLY A 59 -6.08 11.22 -10.78
C GLY A 59 -4.65 11.67 -10.48
N LYS A 60 -4.19 12.77 -11.08
CA LYS A 60 -2.87 13.37 -10.79
C LYS A 60 -2.80 13.86 -9.37
N HIS A 61 -3.75 14.71 -8.96
CA HIS A 61 -3.80 15.26 -7.61
C HIS A 61 -3.85 14.15 -6.53
N LEU A 62 -4.61 13.07 -6.78
CA LEU A 62 -4.68 11.93 -5.86
C LEU A 62 -3.32 11.23 -5.68
N ARG A 63 -2.49 11.15 -6.74
CA ARG A 63 -1.14 10.60 -6.63
C ARG A 63 -0.24 11.52 -5.83
N ASP A 64 -0.22 12.82 -6.13
CA ASP A 64 0.59 13.82 -5.44
C ASP A 64 0.22 13.90 -3.95
N PHE A 65 -1.07 13.82 -3.62
CA PHE A 65 -1.55 13.80 -2.24
C PHE A 65 -1.11 12.56 -1.45
N ASN A 66 -1.13 11.38 -2.08
CA ASN A 66 -0.85 10.12 -1.37
C ASN A 66 0.63 9.72 -1.40
N TYR A 67 1.42 10.18 -2.36
CA TYR A 67 2.81 9.75 -2.58
C TYR A 67 3.76 10.93 -2.53
N GLN A 68 4.27 11.21 -1.32
CA GLN A 68 5.17 12.32 -1.04
C GLN A 68 6.58 12.14 -1.64
N GLU A 69 7.37 13.22 -1.68
CA GLU A 69 8.74 13.17 -2.20
C GLU A 69 9.76 12.58 -1.21
N THR A 70 9.37 12.39 0.04
CA THR A 70 10.27 11.92 1.11
C THR A 70 9.87 10.54 1.58
N SER A 71 10.84 9.62 1.57
CA SER A 71 10.71 8.28 2.13
C SER A 71 10.51 8.30 3.65
N TYR A 72 9.80 7.33 4.18
CA TYR A 72 9.59 7.16 5.62
C TYR A 72 9.38 5.68 5.99
N VAL A 73 9.59 5.39 7.26
CA VAL A 73 9.25 4.10 7.88
C VAL A 73 8.23 4.34 8.97
N ARG A 74 7.27 3.45 9.10
CA ARG A 74 6.25 3.48 10.16
C ARG A 74 6.15 2.13 10.84
N ASP A 75 5.95 2.18 12.15
CA ASP A 75 5.75 1.00 12.99
C ASP A 75 4.55 1.17 13.94
N LYS A 76 4.40 0.25 14.87
CA LYS A 76 3.28 0.24 15.81
C LYS A 76 3.20 1.49 16.69
N SER A 77 4.31 2.17 16.98
CA SER A 77 4.33 3.39 17.79
C SER A 77 3.68 4.58 17.08
N ASP A 78 3.66 4.53 15.74
CA ASP A 78 3.11 5.57 14.86
C ASP A 78 1.59 5.54 14.76
N ILE A 79 0.93 4.48 15.24
CA ILE A 79 -0.54 4.33 15.14
C ILE A 79 -1.26 5.52 15.78
N LYS A 80 -0.78 6.00 16.92
CA LYS A 80 -1.41 7.14 17.62
C LYS A 80 -1.40 8.42 16.78
N GLN A 81 -0.37 8.63 15.97
CA GLN A 81 -0.18 9.83 15.16
C GLN A 81 -0.82 9.72 13.78
N PHE A 82 -0.65 8.58 13.11
CA PHE A 82 -1.01 8.41 11.70
C PHE A 82 -2.23 7.50 11.47
N GLY A 83 -2.73 6.85 12.52
CA GLY A 83 -3.92 6.01 12.43
C GLY A 83 -3.77 4.93 11.38
N LEU A 84 -4.80 4.77 10.56
CA LEU A 84 -4.84 3.77 9.47
C LEU A 84 -3.69 3.93 8.45
N LYS A 85 -3.15 5.14 8.28
CA LYS A 85 -1.99 5.37 7.40
C LYS A 85 -0.72 4.64 7.85
N THR A 86 -0.65 4.20 9.11
CA THR A 86 0.46 3.35 9.60
C THR A 86 0.46 1.98 8.93
N ALA A 87 -0.72 1.47 8.55
CA ALA A 87 -0.88 0.17 7.89
C ALA A 87 -0.96 0.27 6.36
N PHE A 88 -0.81 1.47 5.79
CA PHE A 88 -0.97 1.68 4.36
C PHE A 88 0.15 1.02 3.57
N LEU A 89 -0.24 0.22 2.60
CA LEU A 89 0.59 -0.37 1.53
C LEU A 89 -0.16 -0.23 0.21
N SER A 90 0.52 -0.39 -0.90
CA SER A 90 -0.10 -0.42 -2.22
C SER A 90 0.56 -1.46 -3.12
N ASP A 91 -0.16 -2.54 -3.36
CA ASP A 91 0.27 -3.65 -4.22
C ASP A 91 0.37 -3.30 -5.71
N SER A 92 0.08 -2.05 -6.08
CA SER A 92 0.43 -1.56 -7.42
C SER A 92 1.94 -1.62 -7.63
N PHE A 93 2.72 -1.35 -6.57
CA PHE A 93 4.14 -1.64 -6.49
C PHE A 93 4.57 -1.78 -5.03
N ALA A 94 4.71 -3.01 -4.57
CA ALA A 94 5.10 -3.33 -3.21
C ALA A 94 6.08 -4.51 -3.16
N ALA A 95 6.89 -4.55 -2.11
CA ALA A 95 7.77 -5.64 -1.79
C ALA A 95 7.51 -6.13 -0.37
N TYR A 96 7.63 -7.43 -0.16
CA TYR A 96 7.36 -8.07 1.11
C TYR A 96 8.50 -9.02 1.49
N ARG A 97 8.97 -8.93 2.73
CA ARG A 97 9.81 -10.00 3.30
C ARG A 97 8.96 -11.25 3.42
N LYS A 98 9.36 -12.34 2.74
CA LYS A 98 8.58 -13.57 2.68
C LYS A 98 8.29 -14.13 4.06
N SER A 99 9.30 -14.20 4.94
CA SER A 99 9.13 -14.68 6.33
C SER A 99 8.13 -13.83 7.14
N ALA A 100 8.12 -12.51 6.96
CA ALA A 100 7.15 -11.64 7.61
C ALA A 100 5.73 -11.89 7.07
N LEU A 101 5.57 -12.07 5.76
CA LEU A 101 4.29 -12.36 5.15
C LEU A 101 3.75 -13.74 5.59
N GLU A 102 4.64 -14.75 5.68
CA GLU A 102 4.29 -16.08 6.20
C GLU A 102 3.89 -16.03 7.68
N SER A 103 4.57 -15.24 8.50
CA SER A 103 4.27 -15.10 9.93
C SER A 103 2.88 -14.55 10.23
N ILE A 104 2.29 -13.80 9.31
CA ILE A 104 0.93 -13.26 9.43
C ILE A 104 -0.14 -14.12 8.73
N GLY A 105 0.24 -15.26 8.15
CA GLY A 105 -0.64 -16.19 7.45
C GLY A 105 -0.85 -15.86 5.97
N LEU A 106 0.10 -15.14 5.34
CA LEU A 106 0.03 -14.67 3.95
C LEU A 106 -1.09 -13.64 3.70
N PHE A 107 -1.42 -13.41 2.44
CA PHE A 107 -2.57 -12.58 2.07
C PHE A 107 -3.89 -13.31 2.38
N LYS A 108 -4.82 -12.62 3.00
CA LYS A 108 -6.15 -13.16 3.29
C LYS A 108 -6.93 -13.40 2.00
N ASP A 109 -7.51 -14.56 1.86
CA ASP A 109 -8.42 -14.89 0.78
C ASP A 109 -9.84 -14.36 1.05
N GLY A 110 -10.62 -14.17 -0.02
CA GLY A 110 -12.03 -13.79 0.08
C GLY A 110 -12.29 -12.32 0.39
N LEU A 111 -11.27 -11.47 0.40
CA LEU A 111 -11.46 -10.02 0.47
C LEU A 111 -11.96 -9.48 -0.88
N ILE A 112 -12.87 -8.51 -0.82
CA ILE A 112 -13.33 -7.78 -2.02
C ILE A 112 -12.21 -6.91 -2.60
N LEU A 113 -11.40 -6.32 -1.70
CA LEU A 113 -10.19 -5.54 -1.96
C LEU A 113 -9.41 -5.36 -0.65
N GLY A 114 -8.25 -4.65 -0.66
CA GLY A 114 -7.55 -4.22 0.55
C GLY A 114 -6.68 -5.29 1.19
N GLU A 115 -6.31 -6.33 0.44
CA GLU A 115 -5.40 -7.36 0.91
C GLU A 115 -4.03 -6.82 1.33
N ASP A 116 -3.58 -5.74 0.70
CA ASP A 116 -2.38 -4.99 1.06
C ASP A 116 -2.52 -4.29 2.43
N THR A 117 -3.62 -3.56 2.62
CA THR A 117 -3.94 -2.91 3.90
C THR A 117 -4.11 -3.94 5.02
N TYR A 118 -4.77 -5.06 4.73
CA TYR A 118 -4.90 -6.17 5.69
C TYR A 118 -3.53 -6.72 6.10
N ALA A 119 -2.67 -7.02 5.12
CA ALA A 119 -1.31 -7.51 5.36
C ALA A 119 -0.47 -6.49 6.14
N GLY A 120 -0.50 -5.21 5.74
CA GLY A 120 0.18 -4.13 6.44
C GLY A 120 -0.25 -4.00 7.89
N ALA A 121 -1.56 -4.02 8.15
CA ALA A 121 -2.10 -3.96 9.51
C ALA A 121 -1.63 -5.14 10.37
N LYS A 122 -1.66 -6.36 9.84
CA LYS A 122 -1.16 -7.55 10.52
C LYS A 122 0.34 -7.45 10.82
N MET A 123 1.16 -7.02 9.85
CA MET A 123 2.60 -6.86 10.02
C MET A 123 2.93 -5.85 11.11
N VAL A 124 2.31 -4.66 11.10
CA VAL A 124 2.53 -3.63 12.12
C VAL A 124 2.15 -4.14 13.51
N LEU A 125 1.03 -4.85 13.65
CA LEU A 125 0.62 -5.42 14.95
C LEU A 125 1.54 -6.57 15.40
N SER A 126 2.19 -7.26 14.46
CA SER A 126 3.18 -8.31 14.73
C SER A 126 4.59 -7.77 15.02
N GLY A 127 4.78 -6.45 14.99
CA GLY A 127 6.05 -5.80 15.36
C GLY A 127 6.96 -5.48 14.18
N TYR A 128 6.53 -5.70 12.94
CA TYR A 128 7.25 -5.25 11.74
C TYR A 128 6.98 -3.78 11.45
N SER A 129 7.92 -3.16 10.75
CA SER A 129 7.79 -1.82 10.19
C SER A 129 7.42 -1.88 8.71
N LEU A 130 6.74 -0.85 8.23
CA LEU A 130 6.41 -0.65 6.83
C LEU A 130 7.17 0.56 6.28
N ALA A 131 7.81 0.41 5.12
CA ALA A 131 8.56 1.48 4.48
C ALA A 131 7.82 2.05 3.26
N TYR A 132 7.79 3.36 3.14
CA TYR A 132 7.51 4.06 1.89
C TYR A 132 8.84 4.50 1.28
N VAL A 133 9.05 4.19 0.00
CA VAL A 133 10.30 4.46 -0.71
C VAL A 133 10.02 5.38 -1.90
N ALA A 134 10.26 6.68 -1.70
CA ALA A 134 9.96 7.72 -2.70
C ALA A 134 10.83 7.60 -3.96
N GLU A 135 12.02 7.02 -3.83
CA GLU A 135 12.97 6.79 -4.92
C GLU A 135 12.59 5.58 -5.78
N ALA A 136 11.80 4.64 -5.24
CA ALA A 136 11.30 3.48 -5.96
C ALA A 136 9.99 3.86 -6.68
N LYS A 137 10.11 4.33 -7.93
CA LYS A 137 8.98 4.92 -8.66
C LYS A 137 8.41 3.97 -9.71
N VAL A 138 7.08 4.01 -9.87
CA VAL A 138 6.39 3.39 -11.00
C VAL A 138 5.38 4.36 -11.60
N TYR A 139 5.17 4.31 -12.91
CA TYR A 139 4.01 4.92 -13.53
C TYR A 139 2.79 4.05 -13.23
N HIS A 140 1.82 4.63 -12.52
CA HIS A 140 0.53 3.99 -12.26
C HIS A 140 -0.51 5.03 -11.87
N SER A 141 -1.57 5.12 -12.64
CA SER A 141 -2.69 6.02 -12.34
C SER A 141 -3.95 5.58 -13.07
N HIS A 142 -5.09 6.07 -12.61
CA HIS A 142 -6.39 5.80 -13.21
C HIS A 142 -7.15 7.11 -13.41
N SER A 143 -7.89 7.20 -14.49
CA SER A 143 -8.84 8.28 -14.78
C SER A 143 -10.26 7.77 -14.58
N TYR A 144 -10.63 7.52 -13.31
CA TYR A 144 -11.96 7.01 -13.00
C TYR A 144 -13.05 8.04 -13.22
N THR A 145 -14.20 7.56 -13.71
CA THR A 145 -15.46 8.33 -13.70
C THR A 145 -16.01 8.40 -12.27
N ILE A 146 -16.90 9.36 -12.01
CA ILE A 146 -17.59 9.50 -10.70
C ILE A 146 -18.27 8.18 -10.29
N SER A 147 -18.91 7.47 -11.25
CA SER A 147 -19.55 6.19 -10.96
C SER A 147 -18.55 5.10 -10.57
N GLN A 148 -17.38 5.06 -11.19
CA GLN A 148 -16.32 4.11 -10.84
C GLN A 148 -15.73 4.41 -9.47
N GLU A 149 -15.49 5.69 -9.16
CA GLU A 149 -15.05 6.11 -7.82
C GLU A 149 -16.08 5.75 -6.75
N PHE A 150 -17.37 6.01 -7.01
CA PHE A 150 -18.43 5.64 -6.05
C PHE A 150 -18.42 4.13 -5.75
N LYS A 151 -18.35 3.29 -6.78
CA LYS A 151 -18.26 1.83 -6.60
C LYS A 151 -17.03 1.43 -5.80
N ARG A 152 -15.88 2.00 -6.12
CA ARG A 152 -14.63 1.75 -5.41
C ARG A 152 -14.71 2.12 -3.93
N TYR A 153 -15.24 3.30 -3.61
CA TYR A 153 -15.42 3.71 -2.21
C TYR A 153 -16.47 2.88 -1.48
N PHE A 154 -17.51 2.40 -2.18
CA PHE A 154 -18.46 1.46 -1.62
C PHE A 154 -17.75 0.14 -1.23
N ASP A 155 -16.94 -0.42 -2.10
CA ASP A 155 -16.18 -1.65 -1.83
C ASP A 155 -15.18 -1.46 -0.70
N ILE A 156 -14.52 -0.29 -0.60
CA ILE A 156 -13.66 0.08 0.54
C ILE A 156 -14.48 0.09 1.84
N GLY A 157 -15.69 0.63 1.80
CA GLY A 157 -16.62 0.60 2.96
C GLY A 157 -16.98 -0.83 3.37
N VAL A 158 -17.27 -1.71 2.41
CA VAL A 158 -17.53 -3.13 2.66
C VAL A 158 -16.30 -3.80 3.28
N PHE A 159 -15.10 -3.58 2.74
CA PHE A 159 -13.86 -4.08 3.32
C PHE A 159 -13.70 -3.67 4.78
N HIS A 160 -13.83 -2.39 5.10
CA HIS A 160 -13.71 -1.89 6.47
C HIS A 160 -14.83 -2.39 7.40
N LYS A 161 -16.00 -2.70 6.86
CA LYS A 161 -17.08 -3.31 7.64
C LYS A 161 -16.80 -4.78 7.95
N CYS A 162 -16.26 -5.53 6.99
CA CYS A 162 -15.89 -6.93 7.17
C CYS A 162 -14.63 -7.11 8.03
N GLU A 163 -13.70 -6.17 7.94
CA GLU A 163 -12.42 -6.17 8.67
C GLU A 163 -12.39 -5.02 9.69
N ASP A 164 -13.47 -4.83 10.45
CA ASP A 164 -13.66 -3.71 11.39
C ASP A 164 -12.59 -3.64 12.49
N TRP A 165 -11.93 -4.78 12.79
CA TRP A 165 -10.81 -4.83 13.72
C TRP A 165 -9.66 -3.89 13.30
N ILE A 166 -9.49 -3.63 11.98
CA ILE A 166 -8.45 -2.71 11.48
C ILE A 166 -8.77 -1.30 11.98
N LEU A 167 -9.99 -0.81 11.75
CA LEU A 167 -10.40 0.50 12.23
C LEU A 167 -10.42 0.60 13.77
N ASN A 168 -10.74 -0.49 14.47
CA ASN A 168 -10.73 -0.54 15.93
C ASN A 168 -9.30 -0.42 16.50
N LYS A 169 -8.28 -0.92 15.78
CA LYS A 169 -6.87 -0.89 16.22
C LYS A 169 -6.13 0.36 15.76
N PHE A 170 -6.38 0.83 14.54
CA PHE A 170 -5.65 1.93 13.91
C PHE A 170 -6.41 3.26 13.96
N GLY A 171 -7.71 3.25 14.27
CA GLY A 171 -8.56 4.43 14.15
C GLY A 171 -9.10 4.62 12.73
N LYS A 172 -10.07 5.52 12.61
CA LYS A 172 -10.68 5.85 11.32
C LYS A 172 -9.84 6.89 10.58
N ALA A 173 -9.94 6.91 9.26
CA ALA A 173 -9.32 7.94 8.41
C ALA A 173 -10.15 9.24 8.37
N GLU A 174 -10.69 9.66 9.53
CA GLU A 174 -11.53 10.87 9.61
C GLU A 174 -10.75 12.12 9.23
N GLY A 175 -11.33 12.95 8.37
CA GLY A 175 -10.74 14.20 7.92
C GLY A 175 -9.78 14.12 6.74
N GLU A 176 -9.41 12.93 6.27
CA GLU A 176 -8.50 12.79 5.11
C GLU A 176 -9.14 13.32 3.82
N GLY A 177 -10.45 13.08 3.60
CA GLY A 177 -11.18 13.66 2.48
C GLY A 177 -11.21 15.20 2.52
N VAL A 178 -11.33 15.80 3.71
CA VAL A 178 -11.28 17.26 3.89
C VAL A 178 -9.88 17.79 3.60
N LYS A 179 -8.84 17.08 4.05
CA LYS A 179 -7.44 17.45 3.74
C LYS A 179 -7.18 17.37 2.23
N TYR A 180 -7.68 16.33 1.57
CA TYR A 180 -7.57 16.16 0.12
C TYR A 180 -8.21 17.34 -0.62
N ILE A 181 -9.45 17.71 -0.28
CA ILE A 181 -10.16 18.85 -0.91
C ILE A 181 -9.42 20.17 -0.68
N ARG A 182 -8.81 20.35 0.50
CA ARG A 182 -8.08 21.61 0.83
C ARG A 182 -6.68 21.70 0.24
N SER A 183 -6.13 20.59 -0.27
CA SER A 183 -4.81 20.56 -0.91
C SER A 183 -4.87 20.85 -2.42
N GLU A 184 -6.07 20.95 -3.01
CA GLU A 184 -6.28 21.50 -4.35
C GLU A 184 -6.16 23.04 -4.29
#